data_d96b66872ef74fddc4a4211fe97be307
#
_entry.id   d96b66872ef74fddc4a4211fe97be307
#
_cell.length_a   1.000
_cell.length_b   1.000
_cell.length_c   1.000
_cell.angle_alpha   90.00
_cell.angle_beta   90.00
_cell.angle_gamma   90.00
#
_symmetry.space_group_name_H-M   'P 1'
#
loop_
_entity.id
_entity.type
_entity.pdbx_description
1 polymer ?
#
loop_
_entity_poly.entity_id
_entity_poly.type
_entity_poly.pdbx_seq_one_letter_code
_entity_poly.pdbx_strand_id
1 'polypeptide(L)'
;PDFLVAPCNSDAVAWLDRWPDWPGPTLVVSGPAGCGKSHLAEVFLGTSGGVRLSREELFGEAPPHPWDEFRACVIEDVDALLASDASDRLEENLFHLYNTAREDGRHILLTAATAPSRWQFQLADLASRMKSSGVVEIGTPDDALIAAVLVKQFADRQLKVDSDAITFVQARMERSFDAVSELVEAADRLALSERRRITRPLLAKVLEDIESRKA
;
A
#
# COMPACT_ATOMS: atom_id res chain seq x y z
N PRO A 1 -10.43 -9.57 -2.44
CA PRO A 1 -9.08 -10.13 -2.51
C PRO A 1 -8.66 -10.62 -1.13
N ASP A 2 -8.21 -11.91 -1.05
CA ASP A 2 -7.81 -12.51 0.21
C ASP A 2 -6.47 -11.90 0.64
N PHE A 3 -6.49 -11.08 1.67
CA PHE A 3 -5.30 -10.53 2.29
C PHE A 3 -4.67 -11.59 3.22
N LEU A 4 -3.38 -11.86 3.05
CA LEU A 4 -2.67 -12.83 3.90
C LEU A 4 -2.16 -12.11 5.16
N VAL A 5 -2.73 -12.46 6.30
CA VAL A 5 -2.31 -11.93 7.60
C VAL A 5 -1.06 -12.66 8.08
N ALA A 6 -0.04 -11.89 8.48
CA ALA A 6 1.24 -12.35 8.98
C ALA A 6 1.72 -11.43 10.13
N PRO A 7 2.72 -11.82 10.92
CA PRO A 7 3.22 -10.99 12.03
C PRO A 7 3.60 -9.56 11.64
N CYS A 8 4.10 -9.34 10.41
CA CYS A 8 4.50 -8.02 9.92
C CYS A 8 3.33 -7.07 9.63
N ASN A 9 2.10 -7.56 9.48
CA ASN A 9 0.92 -6.78 9.12
C ASN A 9 -0.29 -6.99 10.03
N SER A 10 -0.21 -7.89 11.00
CA SER A 10 -1.34 -8.28 11.87
C SER A 10 -1.97 -7.08 12.60
N ASP A 11 -1.14 -6.17 13.10
CA ASP A 11 -1.62 -4.99 13.82
C ASP A 11 -2.35 -4.03 12.88
N ALA A 12 -1.84 -3.84 11.66
CA ALA A 12 -2.50 -3.00 10.66
C ALA A 12 -3.86 -3.57 10.25
N VAL A 13 -3.96 -4.89 10.04
CA VAL A 13 -5.23 -5.56 9.78
C VAL A 13 -6.19 -5.39 10.95
N ALA A 14 -5.74 -5.64 12.17
CA ALA A 14 -6.57 -5.49 13.37
C ALA A 14 -7.10 -4.05 13.55
N TRP A 15 -6.32 -3.03 13.18
CA TRP A 15 -6.77 -1.65 13.18
C TRP A 15 -7.83 -1.39 12.12
N LEU A 16 -7.69 -1.92 10.91
CA LEU A 16 -8.69 -1.75 9.86
C LEU A 16 -9.99 -2.49 10.18
N ASP A 17 -9.91 -3.69 10.77
CA ASP A 17 -11.08 -4.47 11.19
C ASP A 17 -11.91 -3.77 12.29
N ARG A 18 -11.29 -2.84 13.04
CA ARG A 18 -12.01 -2.01 14.02
C ARG A 18 -12.80 -0.86 13.41
N TRP A 19 -12.61 -0.57 12.12
CA TRP A 19 -13.41 0.47 11.48
C TRP A 19 -14.92 0.14 11.58
N PRO A 20 -15.83 1.11 11.90
CA PRO A 20 -15.57 2.55 12.03
C PRO A 20 -15.15 3.03 13.45
N ASP A 21 -14.88 2.13 14.39
CA ASP A 21 -14.63 2.44 15.80
C ASP A 21 -13.16 2.88 16.06
N TRP A 22 -12.64 3.75 15.20
CA TRP A 22 -11.33 4.37 15.43
C TRP A 22 -11.43 5.51 16.45
N PRO A 23 -10.39 5.75 17.27
CA PRO A 23 -10.40 6.80 18.30
C PRO A 23 -10.39 8.22 17.74
N GLY A 24 -10.17 8.38 16.43
CA GLY A 24 -10.18 9.65 15.73
C GLY A 24 -10.49 9.49 14.26
N PRO A 25 -10.60 10.58 13.49
CA PRO A 25 -10.99 10.51 12.09
C PRO A 25 -9.92 9.90 11.18
N THR A 26 -8.67 9.79 11.66
CA THR A 26 -7.53 9.42 10.79
C THR A 26 -6.75 8.25 11.37
N LEU A 27 -6.47 7.27 10.51
CA LEU A 27 -5.50 6.20 10.74
C LEU A 27 -4.38 6.32 9.71
N VAL A 28 -3.13 6.24 10.17
CA VAL A 28 -1.94 6.22 9.31
C VAL A 28 -1.34 4.83 9.31
N VAL A 29 -1.22 4.24 8.12
CA VAL A 29 -0.51 2.99 7.88
C VAL A 29 0.85 3.33 7.29
N SER A 30 1.92 3.13 8.04
CA SER A 30 3.29 3.40 7.62
C SER A 30 4.10 2.12 7.39
N GLY A 31 5.14 2.21 6.56
CA GLY A 31 6.04 1.09 6.31
C GLY A 31 6.84 1.21 5.01
N PRO A 32 7.87 0.38 4.81
CA PRO A 32 8.75 0.46 3.64
C PRO A 32 7.99 0.27 2.32
N ALA A 33 8.64 0.61 1.21
CA ALA A 33 8.10 0.33 -0.12
C ALA A 33 7.85 -1.17 -0.30
N GLY A 34 6.80 -1.55 -1.01
CA GLY A 34 6.47 -2.94 -1.31
C GLY A 34 6.06 -3.81 -0.10
N CYS A 35 5.79 -3.22 1.08
CA CYS A 35 5.31 -3.98 2.26
C CYS A 35 3.79 -4.26 2.25
N GLY A 36 3.04 -3.75 1.26
CA GLY A 36 1.61 -4.04 1.10
C GLY A 36 0.64 -2.95 1.56
N LYS A 37 1.09 -1.72 1.80
CA LYS A 37 0.23 -0.58 2.19
C LYS A 37 -0.92 -0.34 1.22
N SER A 38 -0.62 -0.25 -0.08
CA SER A 38 -1.64 -0.02 -1.12
C SER A 38 -2.63 -1.18 -1.23
N HIS A 39 -2.16 -2.43 -1.06
CA HIS A 39 -3.06 -3.57 -1.03
C HIS A 39 -4.00 -3.52 0.18
N LEU A 40 -3.49 -3.13 1.35
CA LEU A 40 -4.30 -2.93 2.55
C LEU A 40 -5.31 -1.79 2.36
N ALA A 41 -4.91 -0.71 1.68
CA ALA A 41 -5.80 0.39 1.30
C ALA A 41 -6.94 -0.08 0.38
N GLU A 42 -6.66 -0.95 -0.60
CA GLU A 42 -7.69 -1.57 -1.46
C GLU A 42 -8.68 -2.43 -0.66
N VAL A 43 -8.17 -3.24 0.29
CA VAL A 43 -9.04 -4.04 1.17
C VAL A 43 -9.95 -3.13 1.99
N PHE A 44 -9.40 -2.04 2.54
CA PHE A 44 -10.18 -1.06 3.29
C PHE A 44 -11.24 -0.37 2.44
N LEU A 45 -10.93 0.04 1.21
CA LEU A 45 -11.89 0.60 0.27
C LEU A 45 -13.03 -0.38 -0.02
N GLY A 46 -12.70 -1.65 -0.25
CA GLY A 46 -13.69 -2.70 -0.47
C GLY A 46 -14.62 -2.94 0.74
N THR A 47 -14.10 -2.82 1.95
CA THR A 47 -14.86 -3.03 3.20
C THR A 47 -15.68 -1.80 3.58
N SER A 48 -15.10 -0.61 3.46
CA SER A 48 -15.73 0.66 3.86
C SER A 48 -16.69 1.22 2.80
N GLY A 49 -16.59 0.77 1.55
CA GLY A 49 -17.25 1.42 0.43
C GLY A 49 -16.76 2.86 0.22
N GLY A 50 -15.55 3.16 0.66
CA GLY A 50 -14.93 4.48 0.57
C GLY A 50 -14.39 4.81 -0.81
N VAL A 51 -13.74 5.96 -0.93
CA VAL A 51 -13.14 6.47 -2.16
C VAL A 51 -11.65 6.75 -1.98
N ARG A 52 -10.86 6.53 -3.02
CA ARG A 52 -9.48 7.01 -3.07
C ARG A 52 -9.45 8.42 -3.65
N LEU A 53 -8.83 9.35 -2.93
CA LEU A 53 -8.64 10.71 -3.42
C LEU A 53 -7.44 10.77 -4.36
N SER A 54 -7.65 11.37 -5.51
CA SER A 54 -6.63 11.57 -6.52
C SER A 54 -5.70 12.74 -6.15
N ARG A 55 -4.54 12.80 -6.81
CA ARG A 55 -3.63 13.94 -6.66
C ARG A 55 -4.29 15.26 -7.09
N GLU A 56 -5.07 15.24 -8.16
CA GLU A 56 -5.79 16.41 -8.68
C GLU A 56 -6.77 16.98 -7.66
N GLU A 57 -7.49 16.12 -6.95
CA GLU A 57 -8.41 16.55 -5.88
C GLU A 57 -7.65 17.12 -4.68
N LEU A 58 -6.54 16.48 -4.29
CA LEU A 58 -5.75 16.91 -3.13
C LEU A 58 -5.02 18.24 -3.35
N PHE A 59 -4.64 18.57 -4.58
CA PHE A 59 -3.95 19.82 -4.93
C PHE A 59 -4.88 20.83 -5.62
N GLY A 60 -6.19 20.54 -5.69
CA GLY A 60 -7.20 21.41 -6.29
C GLY A 60 -7.37 22.74 -5.56
N GLU A 61 -8.00 23.71 -6.22
CA GLU A 61 -8.29 25.03 -5.62
C GLU A 61 -9.31 24.95 -4.48
N ALA A 62 -10.25 24.00 -4.57
CA ALA A 62 -11.22 23.71 -3.53
C ALA A 62 -10.82 22.45 -2.75
N PRO A 63 -11.00 22.43 -1.42
CA PRO A 63 -10.79 21.23 -0.62
C PRO A 63 -11.66 20.06 -1.11
N PRO A 64 -11.14 18.82 -1.15
CA PRO A 64 -11.96 17.67 -1.50
C PRO A 64 -13.05 17.45 -0.45
N HIS A 65 -14.25 17.12 -0.91
CA HIS A 65 -15.41 16.89 -0.06
C HIS A 65 -16.13 15.59 -0.43
N PRO A 66 -15.54 14.40 -0.09
CA PRO A 66 -16.12 13.12 -0.46
C PRO A 66 -17.30 12.68 0.42
N TRP A 67 -17.66 13.46 1.46
CA TRP A 67 -18.52 13.03 2.56
C TRP A 67 -20.00 12.91 2.20
N ASP A 68 -20.44 13.51 1.10
CA ASP A 68 -21.84 13.40 0.63
C ASP A 68 -22.17 11.95 0.21
N GLU A 69 -21.19 11.25 -0.35
CA GLU A 69 -21.36 9.91 -0.91
C GLU A 69 -20.66 8.82 -0.06
N PHE A 70 -19.52 9.16 0.58
CA PHE A 70 -18.65 8.18 1.21
C PHE A 70 -18.48 8.41 2.72
N ARG A 71 -18.31 7.32 3.47
CA ARG A 71 -18.01 7.35 4.91
C ARG A 71 -16.52 7.33 5.22
N ALA A 72 -15.73 6.96 4.24
CA ALA A 72 -14.28 6.89 4.37
C ALA A 72 -13.61 7.31 3.06
N CYS A 73 -12.39 7.83 3.17
CA CYS A 73 -11.51 8.02 2.02
C CYS A 73 -10.10 7.52 2.31
N VAL A 74 -9.34 7.29 1.24
CA VAL A 74 -7.94 6.87 1.29
C VAL A 74 -7.08 7.89 0.56
N ILE A 75 -5.94 8.23 1.16
CA ILE A 75 -4.88 9.03 0.54
C ILE A 75 -3.58 8.23 0.67
N GLU A 76 -2.94 7.96 -0.46
CA GLU A 76 -1.71 7.19 -0.48
C GLU A 76 -0.47 8.08 -0.56
N ASP A 77 0.64 7.58 0.01
CA ASP A 77 1.98 8.16 -0.02
C ASP A 77 2.03 9.62 0.43
N VAL A 78 1.33 9.93 1.52
CA VAL A 78 1.16 11.31 2.03
C VAL A 78 2.48 12.00 2.33
N ASP A 79 3.46 11.30 2.87
CA ASP A 79 4.80 11.86 3.12
C ASP A 79 5.52 12.26 1.82
N ALA A 80 5.37 11.50 0.75
CA ALA A 80 5.89 11.88 -0.57
C ALA A 80 5.13 13.07 -1.17
N LEU A 81 3.80 13.14 -0.97
CA LEU A 81 2.99 14.28 -1.41
C LEU A 81 3.39 15.57 -0.66
N LEU A 82 3.60 15.49 0.66
CA LEU A 82 4.05 16.61 1.50
C LEU A 82 5.46 17.10 1.15
N ALA A 83 6.31 16.24 0.63
CA ALA A 83 7.66 16.61 0.17
C ALA A 83 7.69 17.30 -1.20
N SER A 84 6.52 17.51 -1.85
CA SER A 84 6.44 18.18 -3.15
C SER A 84 6.42 19.72 -3.03
N ASP A 85 6.77 20.41 -4.11
CA ASP A 85 6.81 21.89 -4.16
C ASP A 85 5.45 22.58 -3.94
N ALA A 86 4.35 21.84 -4.05
CA ALA A 86 2.98 22.35 -3.84
C ALA A 86 2.40 21.93 -2.47
N SER A 87 3.25 21.64 -1.49
CA SER A 87 2.84 21.15 -0.15
C SER A 87 1.85 22.07 0.57
N ASP A 88 1.95 23.38 0.41
CA ASP A 88 1.07 24.37 1.08
C ASP A 88 -0.40 24.11 0.76
N ARG A 89 -0.72 23.92 -0.52
CA ARG A 89 -2.08 23.63 -0.95
C ARG A 89 -2.58 22.28 -0.43
N LEU A 90 -1.71 21.28 -0.46
CA LEU A 90 -2.01 19.97 0.10
C LEU A 90 -2.31 20.06 1.61
N GLU A 91 -1.50 20.79 2.36
CA GLU A 91 -1.70 20.95 3.80
C GLU A 91 -3.01 21.64 4.14
N GLU A 92 -3.36 22.71 3.40
CA GLU A 92 -4.66 23.38 3.53
C GLU A 92 -5.82 22.39 3.28
N ASN A 93 -5.76 21.65 2.19
CA ASN A 93 -6.81 20.71 1.81
C ASN A 93 -6.90 19.52 2.78
N LEU A 94 -5.77 18.98 3.25
CA LEU A 94 -5.74 17.94 4.29
C LEU A 94 -6.31 18.44 5.63
N PHE A 95 -6.03 19.69 5.97
CA PHE A 95 -6.55 20.30 7.19
C PHE A 95 -8.07 20.44 7.14
N HIS A 96 -8.63 20.92 6.01
CA HIS A 96 -10.06 20.98 5.79
C HIS A 96 -10.71 19.60 5.81
N LEU A 97 -10.13 18.65 5.09
CA LEU A 97 -10.62 17.27 5.03
C LEU A 97 -10.65 16.60 6.41
N TYR A 98 -9.60 16.81 7.22
CA TYR A 98 -9.56 16.32 8.59
C TYR A 98 -10.67 16.92 9.46
N ASN A 99 -10.90 18.24 9.35
CA ASN A 99 -11.92 18.92 10.15
C ASN A 99 -13.33 18.43 9.80
N THR A 100 -13.65 18.38 8.52
CA THR A 100 -14.96 17.91 8.05
C THR A 100 -15.16 16.44 8.39
N ALA A 101 -14.12 15.59 8.22
CA ALA A 101 -14.20 14.18 8.63
C ALA A 101 -14.52 14.04 10.12
N ARG A 102 -13.90 14.86 10.98
CA ARG A 102 -14.12 14.83 12.42
C ARG A 102 -15.55 15.31 12.79
N GLU A 103 -16.04 16.36 12.12
CA GLU A 103 -17.37 16.92 12.36
C GLU A 103 -18.48 15.95 11.93
N ASP A 104 -18.30 15.28 10.80
CA ASP A 104 -19.29 14.40 10.20
C ASP A 104 -19.15 12.92 10.63
N GLY A 105 -18.22 12.60 11.54
CA GLY A 105 -17.95 11.22 11.95
C GLY A 105 -17.48 10.33 10.80
N ARG A 106 -16.63 10.88 9.93
CA ARG A 106 -16.03 10.20 8.76
C ARG A 106 -14.59 9.82 9.05
N HIS A 107 -14.01 9.00 8.17
CA HIS A 107 -12.69 8.43 8.41
C HIS A 107 -11.77 8.60 7.20
N ILE A 108 -10.49 8.82 7.49
CA ILE A 108 -9.42 8.97 6.51
C ILE A 108 -8.35 7.93 6.79
N LEU A 109 -8.09 7.05 5.83
CA LEU A 109 -6.93 6.19 5.85
C LEU A 109 -5.80 6.85 5.07
N LEU A 110 -4.65 7.02 5.71
CA LEU A 110 -3.44 7.54 5.08
C LEU A 110 -2.41 6.43 4.96
N THR A 111 -1.74 6.31 3.81
CA THR A 111 -0.54 5.49 3.70
C THR A 111 0.70 6.35 3.56
N ALA A 112 1.84 5.90 4.07
CA ALA A 112 3.11 6.61 4.02
C ALA A 112 4.31 5.66 4.16
N ALA A 113 5.49 6.09 3.74
CA ALA A 113 6.73 5.37 4.03
C ALA A 113 7.15 5.53 5.49
N THR A 114 6.81 6.67 6.12
CA THR A 114 7.22 7.03 7.48
C THR A 114 6.05 7.49 8.33
N ALA A 115 6.21 7.40 9.66
CA ALA A 115 5.21 7.88 10.61
C ALA A 115 5.08 9.43 10.59
N PRO A 116 3.90 10.01 10.94
CA PRO A 116 3.66 11.45 10.93
C PRO A 116 4.62 12.28 11.82
N SER A 117 5.25 11.66 12.79
CA SER A 117 6.27 12.31 13.62
C SER A 117 7.52 12.74 12.84
N ARG A 118 7.74 12.16 11.65
CA ARG A 118 8.88 12.47 10.77
C ARG A 118 8.51 13.40 9.60
N TRP A 119 7.21 13.70 9.41
CA TRP A 119 6.77 14.56 8.33
C TRP A 119 7.06 16.02 8.66
N GLN A 120 7.36 16.79 7.64
CA GLN A 120 7.55 18.23 7.77
C GLN A 120 6.25 18.92 7.38
N PHE A 121 5.77 19.81 8.25
CA PHE A 121 4.54 20.57 8.06
C PHE A 121 4.84 22.05 8.20
N GLN A 122 4.19 22.86 7.38
CA GLN A 122 4.16 24.29 7.53
C GLN A 122 3.00 24.73 8.44
N LEU A 123 1.84 24.02 8.38
CA LEU A 123 0.68 24.27 9.24
C LEU A 123 0.82 23.54 10.58
N ALA A 124 1.11 24.28 11.65
CA ALA A 124 1.30 23.72 12.99
C ALA A 124 0.06 22.94 13.50
N ASP A 125 -1.13 23.41 13.16
CA ASP A 125 -2.39 22.76 13.55
C ASP A 125 -2.57 21.40 12.87
N LEU A 126 -2.24 21.29 11.58
CA LEU A 126 -2.24 20.01 10.86
C LEU A 126 -1.20 19.07 11.45
N ALA A 127 0.02 19.57 11.71
CA ALA A 127 1.09 18.80 12.35
C ALA A 127 0.65 18.18 13.67
N SER A 128 -0.03 18.95 14.52
CA SER A 128 -0.54 18.48 15.80
C SER A 128 -1.58 17.37 15.62
N ARG A 129 -2.50 17.52 14.68
CA ARG A 129 -3.56 16.54 14.38
C ARG A 129 -3.00 15.25 13.81
N MET A 130 -2.07 15.34 12.85
CA MET A 130 -1.44 14.17 12.25
C MET A 130 -0.59 13.39 13.27
N LYS A 131 0.13 14.09 14.17
CA LYS A 131 0.90 13.44 15.24
C LYS A 131 0.03 12.78 16.30
N SER A 132 -1.22 13.24 16.47
CA SER A 132 -2.20 12.64 17.40
C SER A 132 -3.07 11.55 16.76
N SER A 133 -2.95 11.32 15.47
CA SER A 133 -3.67 10.26 14.75
C SER A 133 -3.23 8.88 15.20
N GLY A 134 -4.10 7.88 15.01
CA GLY A 134 -3.71 6.48 15.12
C GLY A 134 -2.62 6.16 14.09
N VAL A 135 -1.55 5.52 14.51
CA VAL A 135 -0.46 5.10 13.62
C VAL A 135 -0.20 3.63 13.82
N VAL A 136 -0.14 2.89 12.73
CA VAL A 136 0.27 1.49 12.72
C VAL A 136 1.33 1.26 11.65
N GLU A 137 2.32 0.43 11.96
CA GLU A 137 3.42 0.15 11.06
C GLU A 137 3.28 -1.24 10.46
N ILE A 138 3.51 -1.35 9.15
CA ILE A 138 3.68 -2.63 8.47
C ILE A 138 5.18 -2.89 8.30
N GLY A 139 5.64 -4.02 8.82
CA GLY A 139 7.01 -4.46 8.66
C GLY A 139 7.30 -5.04 7.28
N THR A 140 8.57 -5.34 7.04
CA THR A 140 9.00 -6.09 5.85
C THR A 140 8.43 -7.50 5.90
N PRO A 141 7.85 -8.03 4.79
CA PRO A 141 7.35 -9.40 4.75
C PRO A 141 8.47 -10.40 4.98
N ASP A 142 8.18 -11.45 5.74
CA ASP A 142 9.09 -12.55 5.97
C ASP A 142 9.10 -13.54 4.77
N ASP A 143 10.04 -14.49 4.82
CA ASP A 143 10.21 -15.48 3.76
C ASP A 143 8.98 -16.38 3.60
N ALA A 144 8.27 -16.69 4.67
CA ALA A 144 7.06 -17.52 4.62
C ALA A 144 5.92 -16.79 3.91
N LEU A 145 5.73 -15.51 4.21
CA LEU A 145 4.71 -14.68 3.57
C LEU A 145 5.04 -14.44 2.08
N ILE A 146 6.30 -14.14 1.75
CA ILE A 146 6.73 -14.00 0.34
C ILE A 146 6.48 -15.28 -0.45
N ALA A 147 6.81 -16.46 0.10
CA ALA A 147 6.54 -17.74 -0.56
C ALA A 147 5.03 -17.95 -0.78
N ALA A 148 4.21 -17.68 0.23
CA ALA A 148 2.76 -17.82 0.15
C ALA A 148 2.15 -16.89 -0.91
N VAL A 149 2.61 -15.63 -0.99
CA VAL A 149 2.14 -14.66 -2.00
C VAL A 149 2.61 -15.06 -3.40
N LEU A 150 3.84 -15.56 -3.58
CA LEU A 150 4.31 -16.08 -4.86
C LEU A 150 3.41 -17.23 -5.36
N VAL A 151 3.17 -18.22 -4.50
CA VAL A 151 2.30 -19.37 -4.83
C VAL A 151 0.91 -18.89 -5.19
N LYS A 152 0.32 -17.99 -4.40
CA LYS A 152 -1.01 -17.43 -4.66
C LYS A 152 -1.06 -16.68 -5.99
N GLN A 153 -0.11 -15.77 -6.25
CA GLN A 153 -0.11 -14.97 -7.49
C GLN A 153 0.07 -15.81 -8.75
N PHE A 154 0.87 -16.88 -8.69
CA PHE A 154 0.96 -17.85 -9.78
C PHE A 154 -0.33 -18.64 -9.96
N ALA A 155 -0.96 -19.09 -8.85
CA ALA A 155 -2.22 -19.82 -8.89
C ALA A 155 -3.36 -18.97 -9.45
N ASP A 156 -3.47 -17.70 -9.05
CA ASP A 156 -4.48 -16.74 -9.54
C ASP A 156 -4.39 -16.57 -11.07
N ARG A 157 -3.19 -16.71 -11.66
CA ARG A 157 -2.95 -16.69 -13.11
C ARG A 157 -3.02 -18.09 -13.76
N GLN A 158 -3.43 -19.11 -13.00
CA GLN A 158 -3.48 -20.52 -13.45
C GLN A 158 -2.11 -21.07 -13.90
N LEU A 159 -1.03 -20.53 -13.37
CA LEU A 159 0.34 -20.94 -13.67
C LEU A 159 0.80 -21.99 -12.66
N LYS A 160 1.26 -23.13 -13.15
CA LYS A 160 1.84 -24.19 -12.31
C LYS A 160 3.34 -23.96 -12.14
N VAL A 161 3.78 -23.86 -10.91
CA VAL A 161 5.19 -23.64 -10.53
C VAL A 161 5.57 -24.68 -9.47
N ASP A 162 6.73 -25.29 -9.63
CA ASP A 162 7.24 -26.28 -8.69
C ASP A 162 7.84 -25.60 -7.44
N SER A 163 7.79 -26.26 -6.30
CA SER A 163 8.27 -25.73 -5.01
C SER A 163 9.75 -25.38 -5.00
N ASP A 164 10.59 -26.11 -5.72
CA ASP A 164 12.01 -25.82 -5.86
C ASP A 164 12.26 -24.52 -6.65
N ALA A 165 11.41 -24.20 -7.62
CA ALA A 165 11.46 -22.94 -8.37
C ALA A 165 11.04 -21.75 -7.49
N ILE A 166 10.04 -21.91 -6.61
CA ILE A 166 9.65 -20.89 -5.62
C ILE A 166 10.82 -20.62 -4.65
N THR A 167 11.39 -21.67 -4.06
CA THR A 167 12.54 -21.56 -3.14
C THR A 167 13.74 -20.89 -3.82
N PHE A 168 13.97 -21.17 -5.10
CA PHE A 168 15.06 -20.58 -5.86
C PHE A 168 14.92 -19.08 -6.03
N VAL A 169 13.74 -18.58 -6.40
CA VAL A 169 13.51 -17.12 -6.60
C VAL A 169 13.48 -16.39 -5.28
N GLN A 170 12.84 -16.97 -4.26
CA GLN A 170 12.76 -16.39 -2.93
C GLN A 170 14.14 -16.10 -2.32
N ALA A 171 15.12 -16.96 -2.55
CA ALA A 171 16.48 -16.77 -2.05
C ALA A 171 17.27 -15.64 -2.76
N ARG A 172 16.74 -15.07 -3.86
CA ARG A 172 17.44 -14.14 -4.76
C ARG A 172 16.73 -12.83 -4.98
N MET A 173 15.42 -12.81 -4.76
CA MET A 173 14.62 -11.60 -4.96
C MET A 173 14.59 -10.71 -3.71
N GLU A 174 14.27 -9.45 -3.89
CA GLU A 174 13.97 -8.54 -2.80
C GLU A 174 12.72 -8.99 -2.03
N ARG A 175 12.73 -8.83 -0.70
CA ARG A 175 11.59 -9.16 0.16
C ARG A 175 10.54 -8.05 0.14
N SER A 176 9.91 -7.88 -1.01
CA SER A 176 8.82 -6.94 -1.19
C SER A 176 7.71 -7.54 -2.07
N PHE A 177 6.47 -7.12 -1.86
CA PHE A 177 5.36 -7.57 -2.69
C PHE A 177 5.44 -7.00 -4.11
N ASP A 178 6.07 -5.84 -4.28
CA ASP A 178 6.33 -5.26 -5.59
C ASP A 178 7.28 -6.15 -6.41
N ALA A 179 8.35 -6.65 -5.78
CA ALA A 179 9.27 -7.59 -6.42
C ALA A 179 8.58 -8.93 -6.76
N VAL A 180 7.67 -9.41 -5.90
CA VAL A 180 6.85 -10.60 -6.21
C VAL A 180 5.98 -10.34 -7.44
N SER A 181 5.29 -9.22 -7.50
CA SER A 181 4.39 -8.87 -8.59
C SER A 181 5.15 -8.69 -9.90
N GLU A 182 6.27 -7.97 -9.88
CA GLU A 182 7.17 -7.79 -11.03
C GLU A 182 7.66 -9.13 -11.59
N LEU A 183 8.12 -10.04 -10.69
CA LEU A 183 8.59 -11.36 -11.06
C LEU A 183 7.49 -12.20 -11.72
N VAL A 184 6.31 -12.27 -11.10
CA VAL A 184 5.20 -13.09 -11.59
C VAL A 184 4.70 -12.58 -12.92
N GLU A 185 4.57 -11.27 -13.12
CA GLU A 185 4.18 -10.69 -14.39
C GLU A 185 5.20 -10.92 -15.49
N ALA A 186 6.48 -10.79 -15.18
CA ALA A 186 7.54 -11.04 -16.16
C ALA A 186 7.62 -12.51 -16.52
N ALA A 187 7.44 -13.41 -15.56
CA ALA A 187 7.41 -14.86 -15.78
C ALA A 187 6.21 -15.28 -16.63
N ASP A 188 5.02 -14.70 -16.38
CA ASP A 188 3.82 -14.97 -17.16
C ASP A 188 4.00 -14.53 -18.62
N ARG A 189 4.45 -13.30 -18.85
CA ARG A 189 4.74 -12.79 -20.21
C ARG A 189 5.74 -13.67 -20.96
N LEU A 190 6.83 -14.08 -20.31
CA LEU A 190 7.85 -14.91 -20.92
C LEU A 190 7.34 -16.32 -21.22
N ALA A 191 6.62 -16.94 -20.28
CA ALA A 191 6.02 -18.26 -20.45
C ALA A 191 5.02 -18.30 -21.63
N LEU A 192 4.18 -17.25 -21.75
CA LEU A 192 3.25 -17.10 -22.87
C LEU A 192 3.96 -16.93 -24.22
N SER A 193 4.99 -16.08 -24.27
CA SER A 193 5.73 -15.81 -25.52
C SER A 193 6.48 -17.02 -26.03
N GLU A 194 7.10 -17.79 -25.12
CA GLU A 194 7.87 -18.99 -25.44
C GLU A 194 6.99 -20.28 -25.47
N ARG A 195 5.71 -20.18 -25.10
CA ARG A 195 4.78 -21.33 -24.94
C ARG A 195 5.34 -22.42 -24.06
N ARG A 196 5.94 -22.05 -22.93
CA ARG A 196 6.63 -22.96 -22.00
C ARG A 196 6.04 -22.88 -20.61
N ARG A 197 6.24 -23.96 -19.84
CA ARG A 197 5.91 -23.97 -18.42
C ARG A 197 6.89 -23.12 -17.64
N ILE A 198 6.44 -22.59 -16.50
CA ILE A 198 7.29 -21.87 -15.57
C ILE A 198 8.17 -22.89 -14.85
N THR A 199 9.47 -22.77 -15.06
CA THR A 199 10.50 -23.64 -14.50
C THR A 199 11.60 -22.80 -13.86
N ARG A 200 12.41 -23.40 -13.01
CA ARG A 200 13.57 -22.72 -12.41
C ARG A 200 14.48 -22.02 -13.44
N PRO A 201 14.86 -22.61 -14.59
CA PRO A 201 15.62 -21.89 -15.62
C PRO A 201 14.91 -20.67 -16.20
N LEU A 202 13.59 -20.73 -16.40
CA LEU A 202 12.81 -19.58 -16.87
C LEU A 202 12.82 -18.46 -15.83
N LEU A 203 12.60 -18.79 -14.54
CA LEU A 203 12.64 -17.81 -13.46
C LEU A 203 14.04 -17.21 -13.25
N ALA A 204 15.10 -17.98 -13.45
CA ALA A 204 16.47 -17.45 -13.42
C ALA A 204 16.68 -16.38 -14.49
N LYS A 205 16.24 -16.63 -15.73
CA LYS A 205 16.30 -15.66 -16.83
C LYS A 205 15.48 -14.40 -16.51
N VAL A 206 14.29 -14.57 -15.93
CA VAL A 206 13.45 -13.44 -15.54
C VAL A 206 14.13 -12.57 -14.49
N LEU A 207 14.78 -13.15 -13.47
CA LEU A 207 15.53 -12.41 -12.45
C LEU A 207 16.68 -11.62 -13.08
N GLU A 208 17.48 -12.24 -13.96
CA GLU A 208 18.57 -11.58 -14.67
C GLU A 208 18.06 -10.38 -15.51
N ASP A 209 16.92 -10.55 -16.20
CA ASP A 209 16.30 -9.48 -16.99
C ASP A 209 15.80 -8.32 -16.11
N ILE A 210 15.24 -8.61 -14.93
CA ILE A 210 14.81 -7.59 -13.95
C ILE A 210 16.00 -6.82 -13.39
N GLU A 211 17.05 -7.53 -12.96
CA GLU A 211 18.28 -6.93 -12.44
C GLU A 211 18.96 -6.02 -13.47
N SER A 212 19.02 -6.48 -14.73
CA SER A 212 19.62 -5.72 -15.84
C SER A 212 18.89 -4.41 -16.15
N ARG A 213 17.60 -4.30 -15.82
CA ARG A 213 16.80 -3.07 -16.02
C ARG A 213 16.98 -2.07 -14.89
N LYS A 214 17.42 -2.53 -13.73
CA LYS A 214 17.64 -1.70 -12.52
C LYS A 214 19.07 -1.16 -12.41
N ALA A 215 20.01 -1.72 -13.19
CA ALA A 215 21.41 -1.31 -13.26
C ALA A 215 21.63 -0.19 -14.28
#